data_d65f67c9470a41c54bb5fe118de56016
#
_entry.id   d65f67c9470a41c54bb5fe118de56016
#
_cell.length_a   1.000
_cell.length_b   1.000
_cell.length_c   1.000
_cell.angle_alpha   90.00
_cell.angle_beta   90.00
_cell.angle_gamma   90.00
#
_symmetry.space_group_name_H-M   'P 1'
#
loop_
_entity.id
_entity.type
_entity.pdbx_description
1 polymer ?
#
loop_
_entity_poly.entity_id
_entity_poly.type
_entity_poly.pdbx_seq_one_letter_code
_entity_poly.pdbx_strand_id
1 'polypeptide(L)'
;MYNSGGMERVLANKANYLSHAKGVDGKSNKVIIITTDQKNRKPFFYLFEDVRCIDLGINYEDDAQLPLPFRLFATKKKKAIHRMRLRDVLLKEKADIVISMFDYDFDILCDVEDGSSKILEYHFSREAKMIEARSWLKRTIQSMRLKSWLKIIRKYDKFVVLTERDKRSWGDLPNIMVIPNYLPTFPDKLAPLNNKIVLSVGRLSYQKNFHLLIRAWSKVHIKCPDWRLVIRGNGDDKDSIIQLIDKLSLSESVSLLPS
;
A
#
# COMPACT_ATOMS: atom_id res chain seq x y z
N MET A 1 4.09 -3.85 9.82
CA MET A 1 5.24 -4.39 9.04
C MET A 1 5.34 -5.93 9.07
N TYR A 2 4.38 -6.62 9.65
CA TYR A 2 4.39 -8.10 9.75
C TYR A 2 3.66 -8.82 8.60
N ASN A 3 3.06 -8.10 7.68
CA ASN A 3 2.35 -8.65 6.50
C ASN A 3 3.23 -8.63 5.25
N SER A 4 2.92 -9.51 4.31
CA SER A 4 3.56 -9.60 2.98
C SER A 4 3.03 -8.58 1.98
N GLY A 5 2.53 -7.43 2.45
CA GLY A 5 1.91 -6.40 1.63
C GLY A 5 2.90 -5.64 0.76
N GLY A 6 2.39 -5.05 -0.33
CA GLY A 6 3.21 -4.23 -1.23
C GLY A 6 3.73 -2.95 -0.57
N MET A 7 2.95 -2.35 0.33
CA MET A 7 3.38 -1.16 1.07
C MET A 7 4.51 -1.48 2.04
N GLU A 8 4.41 -2.59 2.77
CA GLU A 8 5.46 -3.05 3.69
C GLU A 8 6.76 -3.35 2.94
N ARG A 9 6.66 -3.93 1.73
CA ARG A 9 7.84 -4.14 0.87
C ARG A 9 8.48 -2.83 0.46
N VAL A 10 7.69 -1.85 0.00
CA VAL A 10 8.19 -0.53 -0.40
C VAL A 10 8.86 0.16 0.78
N LEU A 11 8.23 0.12 1.96
CA LEU A 11 8.78 0.73 3.17
C LEU A 11 10.09 0.08 3.59
N ALA A 12 10.17 -1.26 3.64
CA ALA A 12 11.39 -1.98 4.00
C ALA A 12 12.54 -1.68 3.03
N ASN A 13 12.26 -1.75 1.73
CA ASN A 13 13.26 -1.45 0.71
C ASN A 13 13.75 0.00 0.78
N LYS A 14 12.85 0.97 0.97
CA LYS A 14 13.18 2.38 1.13
C LYS A 14 14.04 2.60 2.38
N ALA A 15 13.65 2.01 3.52
CA ALA A 15 14.39 2.12 4.76
C ALA A 15 15.81 1.56 4.62
N ASN A 16 15.96 0.39 4.02
CA ASN A 16 17.26 -0.22 3.76
C ASN A 16 18.13 0.62 2.81
N TYR A 17 17.54 1.16 1.75
CA TYR A 17 18.26 2.06 0.83
C TYR A 17 18.72 3.33 1.55
N LEU A 18 17.82 3.98 2.27
CA LEU A 18 18.13 5.25 2.95
C LEU A 18 19.16 5.07 4.07
N SER A 19 19.17 3.95 4.80
CA SER A 19 20.15 3.73 5.87
C SER A 19 21.58 3.66 5.35
N HIS A 20 21.78 3.19 4.09
CA HIS A 20 23.09 3.12 3.43
C HIS A 20 23.40 4.33 2.53
N ALA A 21 22.36 5.11 2.17
CA ALA A 21 22.57 6.33 1.40
C ALA A 21 23.23 7.40 2.27
N LYS A 22 24.16 8.15 1.66
CA LYS A 22 24.77 9.31 2.32
C LYS A 22 23.88 10.53 2.15
N GLY A 23 23.70 11.28 3.21
CA GLY A 23 23.07 12.59 3.18
C GLY A 23 23.89 13.61 2.38
N VAL A 24 23.33 14.80 2.20
CA VAL A 24 24.02 15.91 1.49
C VAL A 24 25.34 16.30 2.18
N ASP A 25 25.42 16.08 3.47
CA ASP A 25 26.61 16.31 4.32
C ASP A 25 27.65 15.15 4.27
N GLY A 26 27.39 14.12 3.46
CA GLY A 26 28.21 12.92 3.33
C GLY A 26 28.09 11.90 4.48
N LYS A 27 27.27 12.17 5.49
CA LYS A 27 27.02 11.25 6.61
C LYS A 27 25.96 10.22 6.28
N SER A 28 26.01 9.07 6.93
CA SER A 28 24.97 8.05 6.86
C SER A 28 23.67 8.52 7.50
N ASN A 29 22.53 8.18 6.89
CA ASN A 29 21.24 8.52 7.46
C ASN A 29 20.88 7.58 8.61
N LYS A 30 20.32 8.14 9.68
CA LYS A 30 19.68 7.38 10.75
C LYS A 30 18.23 7.14 10.36
N VAL A 31 17.85 5.87 10.12
CA VAL A 31 16.51 5.50 9.70
C VAL A 31 15.74 4.82 10.82
N ILE A 32 14.52 5.31 11.08
CA ILE A 32 13.63 4.78 12.10
C ILE A 32 12.28 4.49 11.45
N ILE A 33 11.79 3.26 11.61
CA ILE A 33 10.44 2.87 11.24
C ILE A 33 9.55 2.93 12.49
N ILE A 34 8.48 3.72 12.42
CA ILE A 34 7.48 3.78 13.50
C ILE A 34 6.25 2.99 13.06
N THR A 35 5.78 2.08 13.89
CA THR A 35 4.59 1.27 13.68
C THR A 35 3.57 1.48 14.78
N THR A 36 2.30 1.13 14.53
CA THR A 36 1.20 1.27 15.48
C THR A 36 0.76 -0.03 16.13
N ASP A 37 1.07 -1.18 15.50
CA ASP A 37 0.50 -2.49 15.87
C ASP A 37 1.40 -3.67 15.48
N GLN A 38 2.71 -3.50 15.64
CA GLN A 38 3.68 -4.57 15.38
C GLN A 38 3.55 -5.75 16.37
N LYS A 39 3.17 -5.49 17.63
CA LYS A 39 2.92 -6.51 18.67
C LYS A 39 4.09 -7.47 18.85
N ASN A 40 5.30 -6.96 18.90
CA ASN A 40 6.56 -7.74 19.00
C ASN A 40 6.79 -8.75 17.88
N ARG A 41 5.99 -8.73 16.79
CA ARG A 41 6.21 -9.57 15.62
C ARG A 41 7.40 -9.07 14.82
N LYS A 42 8.17 -9.97 14.23
CA LYS A 42 9.26 -9.59 13.33
C LYS A 42 8.69 -8.98 12.04
N PRO A 43 9.38 -7.99 11.43
CA PRO A 43 9.05 -7.54 10.08
C PRO A 43 9.05 -8.71 9.11
N PHE A 44 8.08 -8.72 8.17
CA PHE A 44 8.01 -9.77 7.15
C PHE A 44 9.18 -9.65 6.15
N PHE A 45 9.46 -8.41 5.72
CA PHE A 45 10.59 -8.14 4.84
C PHE A 45 11.84 -7.85 5.66
N TYR A 46 12.98 -8.29 5.15
CA TYR A 46 14.28 -8.06 5.77
C TYR A 46 14.57 -6.57 5.93
N LEU A 47 15.04 -6.19 7.10
CA LEU A 47 15.56 -4.86 7.41
C LEU A 47 17.02 -5.00 7.81
N PHE A 48 17.86 -4.06 7.38
CA PHE A 48 19.23 -3.95 7.82
C PHE A 48 19.30 -3.63 9.33
N GLU A 49 20.38 -4.04 10.00
CA GLU A 49 20.55 -3.90 11.45
C GLU A 49 20.57 -2.44 11.94
N ASP A 50 20.99 -1.53 11.08
CA ASP A 50 21.00 -0.08 11.32
C ASP A 50 19.62 0.58 11.20
N VAL A 51 18.62 -0.10 10.67
CA VAL A 51 17.23 0.36 10.63
C VAL A 51 16.54 0.06 11.95
N ARG A 52 16.28 1.09 12.74
CA ARG A 52 15.61 0.94 14.04
C ARG A 52 14.09 0.92 13.88
N CYS A 53 13.42 0.03 14.62
CA CYS A 53 11.96 -0.05 14.65
C CYS A 53 11.44 0.36 16.03
N ILE A 54 10.37 1.18 16.05
CA ILE A 54 9.65 1.60 17.26
C ILE A 54 8.17 1.28 17.06
N ASP A 55 7.60 0.45 17.93
CA ASP A 55 6.15 0.20 17.93
C ASP A 55 5.46 1.09 18.97
N LEU A 56 4.50 1.89 18.52
CA LEU A 56 3.70 2.72 19.40
C LEU A 56 2.66 1.91 20.21
N GLY A 57 2.38 0.67 19.81
CA GLY A 57 1.45 -0.22 20.51
C GLY A 57 0.03 0.32 20.61
N ILE A 58 -0.48 0.93 19.55
CA ILE A 58 -1.86 1.48 19.50
C ILE A 58 -2.87 0.37 19.24
N ASN A 59 -2.53 -0.57 18.36
CA ASN A 59 -3.32 -1.77 18.06
C ASN A 59 -4.75 -1.46 17.59
N TYR A 60 -4.89 -0.67 16.53
CA TYR A 60 -6.19 -0.29 15.96
C TYR A 60 -7.05 -1.48 15.55
N GLU A 61 -6.44 -2.56 15.07
CA GLU A 61 -7.15 -3.76 14.60
C GLU A 61 -7.90 -4.51 15.72
N ASP A 62 -7.49 -4.35 16.99
CA ASP A 62 -8.13 -5.05 18.12
C ASP A 62 -9.60 -4.67 18.29
N ASP A 63 -10.01 -3.51 17.82
CA ASP A 63 -11.36 -2.98 17.94
C ASP A 63 -12.21 -3.24 16.69
N ALA A 64 -11.68 -3.93 15.68
CA ALA A 64 -12.36 -4.12 14.39
C ALA A 64 -13.71 -4.86 14.52
N GLN A 65 -13.82 -5.74 15.51
CA GLN A 65 -15.03 -6.53 15.76
C GLN A 65 -16.07 -5.85 16.69
N LEU A 66 -15.73 -4.68 17.26
CA LEU A 66 -16.68 -3.95 18.11
C LEU A 66 -17.86 -3.40 17.30
N PRO A 67 -19.08 -3.35 17.90
CA PRO A 67 -20.21 -2.64 17.33
C PRO A 67 -19.86 -1.19 16.99
N LEU A 68 -20.44 -0.64 15.93
CA LEU A 68 -20.06 0.65 15.35
C LEU A 68 -19.90 1.80 16.36
N PRO A 69 -20.83 2.07 17.30
CA PRO A 69 -20.66 3.18 18.24
C PRO A 69 -19.47 3.00 19.18
N PHE A 70 -19.26 1.79 19.69
CA PHE A 70 -18.12 1.47 20.56
C PHE A 70 -16.80 1.54 19.82
N ARG A 71 -16.76 1.08 18.55
CA ARG A 71 -15.59 1.18 17.68
C ARG A 71 -15.21 2.63 17.41
N LEU A 72 -16.18 3.52 17.16
CA LEU A 72 -15.91 4.94 16.96
C LEU A 72 -15.30 5.59 18.22
N PHE A 73 -15.84 5.27 19.40
CA PHE A 73 -15.30 5.75 20.66
C PHE A 73 -13.88 5.22 20.92
N ALA A 74 -13.65 3.92 20.75
CA ALA A 74 -12.35 3.29 20.89
C ALA A 74 -11.32 3.91 19.91
N THR A 75 -11.72 4.11 18.65
CA THR A 75 -10.85 4.76 17.65
C THR A 75 -10.49 6.18 18.07
N LYS A 76 -11.43 6.97 18.60
CA LYS A 76 -11.15 8.33 19.08
C LYS A 76 -10.16 8.33 20.24
N LYS A 77 -10.33 7.42 21.19
CA LYS A 77 -9.39 7.23 22.33
C LYS A 77 -8.01 6.82 21.83
N LYS A 78 -7.95 5.83 20.93
CA LYS A 78 -6.68 5.36 20.33
C LYS A 78 -5.98 6.47 19.53
N LYS A 79 -6.71 7.31 18.81
CA LYS A 79 -6.12 8.47 18.12
C LYS A 79 -5.50 9.48 19.08
N ALA A 80 -6.08 9.72 20.24
CA ALA A 80 -5.49 10.60 21.25
C ALA A 80 -4.17 10.02 21.79
N ILE A 81 -4.15 8.72 22.11
CA ILE A 81 -2.94 8.01 22.56
C ILE A 81 -1.88 8.01 21.45
N HIS A 82 -2.28 7.78 20.20
CA HIS A 82 -1.40 7.79 19.04
C HIS A 82 -0.72 9.16 18.89
N ARG A 83 -1.50 10.25 18.93
CA ARG A 83 -0.96 11.62 18.87
C ARG A 83 0.09 11.87 19.94
N MET A 84 -0.19 11.49 21.18
CA MET A 84 0.73 11.67 22.30
C MET A 84 2.03 10.87 22.07
N ARG A 85 1.92 9.55 21.85
CA ARG A 85 3.09 8.67 21.69
C ARG A 85 3.93 9.03 20.45
N LEU A 86 3.27 9.36 19.32
CA LEU A 86 3.97 9.79 18.12
C LEU A 86 4.74 11.09 18.35
N ARG A 87 4.10 12.10 18.99
CA ARG A 87 4.75 13.35 19.33
C ARG A 87 5.97 13.13 20.23
N ASP A 88 5.83 12.32 21.28
CA ASP A 88 6.93 12.03 22.23
C ASP A 88 8.12 11.39 21.52
N VAL A 89 7.87 10.45 20.61
CA VAL A 89 8.92 9.81 19.79
C VAL A 89 9.58 10.83 18.87
N LEU A 90 8.82 11.65 18.15
CA LEU A 90 9.37 12.62 17.20
C LEU A 90 10.21 13.68 17.88
N LEU A 91 9.76 14.22 19.02
CA LEU A 91 10.51 15.18 19.82
C LEU A 91 11.81 14.58 20.39
N LYS A 92 11.80 13.31 20.78
CA LYS A 92 12.97 12.57 21.28
C LYS A 92 13.98 12.31 20.15
N GLU A 93 13.51 11.84 19.00
CA GLU A 93 14.39 11.41 17.91
C GLU A 93 14.93 12.57 17.08
N LYS A 94 14.25 13.71 17.07
CA LYS A 94 14.63 14.94 16.34
C LYS A 94 14.98 14.66 14.87
N ALA A 95 14.06 13.99 14.17
CA ALA A 95 14.25 13.66 12.77
C ALA A 95 14.21 14.91 11.89
N ASP A 96 15.03 14.96 10.84
CA ASP A 96 14.98 16.03 9.84
C ASP A 96 13.77 15.88 8.92
N ILE A 97 13.39 14.63 8.61
CA ILE A 97 12.31 14.30 7.71
C ILE A 97 11.46 13.18 8.32
N VAL A 98 10.14 13.35 8.29
CA VAL A 98 9.17 12.31 8.67
C VAL A 98 8.25 12.00 7.49
N ILE A 99 8.16 10.71 7.14
CA ILE A 99 7.36 10.23 6.01
C ILE A 99 6.18 9.42 6.54
N SER A 100 4.95 9.84 6.23
CA SER A 100 3.73 9.05 6.46
C SER A 100 3.35 8.26 5.20
N MET A 101 2.95 7.00 5.39
CA MET A 101 2.44 6.13 4.33
C MET A 101 0.92 6.23 4.15
N PHE A 102 0.31 7.35 4.55
CA PHE A 102 -1.13 7.61 4.47
C PHE A 102 -1.98 6.59 5.23
N ASP A 103 -1.61 6.30 6.46
CA ASP A 103 -2.37 5.42 7.34
C ASP A 103 -3.03 6.21 8.49
N TYR A 104 -3.22 5.62 9.64
CA TYR A 104 -3.87 6.24 10.82
C TYR A 104 -3.16 7.50 11.35
N ASP A 105 -1.93 7.73 10.96
CA ASP A 105 -1.10 8.88 11.35
C ASP A 105 -1.28 10.12 10.47
N PHE A 106 -1.83 10.01 9.26
CA PHE A 106 -1.81 11.09 8.27
C PHE A 106 -2.53 12.38 8.73
N ASP A 107 -3.58 12.26 9.55
CA ASP A 107 -4.32 13.39 10.13
C ASP A 107 -3.79 13.81 11.52
N ILE A 108 -2.76 13.14 12.01
CA ILE A 108 -2.09 13.41 13.27
C ILE A 108 -0.74 14.07 13.04
N LEU A 109 0.06 13.49 12.16
CA LEU A 109 1.45 13.88 11.90
C LEU A 109 1.57 15.33 11.43
N CYS A 110 0.64 15.78 10.57
CA CYS A 110 0.67 17.15 10.05
C CYS A 110 0.52 18.26 11.12
N ASP A 111 0.07 17.91 12.33
CA ASP A 111 -0.12 18.83 13.44
C ASP A 111 0.99 18.68 14.53
N VAL A 112 2.00 17.84 14.31
CA VAL A 112 3.12 17.69 15.24
C VAL A 112 4.24 18.66 14.88
N GLU A 113 4.46 19.64 15.74
CA GLU A 113 5.52 20.65 15.62
C GLU A 113 6.79 20.14 16.31
N ASP A 114 7.62 19.37 15.59
CA ASP A 114 8.91 18.81 16.05
C ASP A 114 10.11 19.34 15.25
N GLY A 115 9.87 20.27 14.30
CA GLY A 115 10.90 20.86 13.45
C GLY A 115 11.24 20.05 12.18
N SER A 116 10.71 18.83 12.02
CA SER A 116 10.98 18.02 10.84
C SER A 116 10.11 18.40 9.63
N SER A 117 10.64 18.20 8.42
CA SER A 117 9.83 18.24 7.19
C SER A 117 8.89 17.04 7.12
N LYS A 118 7.61 17.29 6.82
CA LYS A 118 6.56 16.27 6.75
C LYS A 118 6.27 15.90 5.30
N ILE A 119 6.47 14.63 4.97
CA ILE A 119 6.15 14.08 3.66
C ILE A 119 5.02 13.08 3.80
N LEU A 120 4.02 13.18 2.92
CA LEU A 120 2.92 12.25 2.85
C LEU A 120 3.00 11.45 1.55
N GLU A 121 3.04 10.12 1.63
CA GLU A 121 3.08 9.25 0.46
C GLU A 121 1.76 8.50 0.29
N TYR A 122 1.19 8.54 -0.91
CA TYR A 122 -0.06 7.85 -1.23
C TYR A 122 0.16 6.76 -2.29
N HIS A 123 0.09 5.51 -1.85
CA HIS A 123 0.39 4.32 -2.67
C HIS A 123 -0.85 3.67 -3.29
N PHE A 124 -1.98 4.36 -3.31
CA PHE A 124 -3.24 3.88 -3.87
C PHE A 124 -3.70 4.76 -5.03
N SER A 125 -4.66 4.27 -5.83
CA SER A 125 -5.35 5.13 -6.78
C SER A 125 -6.53 5.84 -6.12
N ARG A 126 -6.58 7.17 -6.25
CA ARG A 126 -7.74 7.95 -5.82
C ARG A 126 -9.00 7.54 -6.56
N GLU A 127 -8.89 7.30 -7.87
CA GLU A 127 -10.03 6.90 -8.71
C GLU A 127 -10.61 5.55 -8.28
N ALA A 128 -9.75 4.57 -7.93
CA ALA A 128 -10.21 3.27 -7.47
C ALA A 128 -11.11 3.36 -6.23
N LYS A 129 -10.76 4.22 -5.27
CA LYS A 129 -11.60 4.47 -4.09
C LYS A 129 -12.96 5.10 -4.44
N MET A 130 -13.03 5.92 -5.49
CA MET A 130 -14.30 6.50 -5.94
C MET A 130 -15.20 5.47 -6.65
N ILE A 131 -14.61 4.53 -7.38
CA ILE A 131 -15.33 3.46 -8.10
C ILE A 131 -15.97 2.47 -7.11
N GLU A 132 -15.32 2.21 -5.97
CA GLU A 132 -15.86 1.35 -4.91
C GLU A 132 -17.16 1.87 -4.29
N ALA A 133 -17.42 3.17 -4.39
CA ALA A 133 -18.65 3.80 -3.89
C ALA A 133 -19.82 3.60 -4.86
N ARG A 134 -20.46 2.42 -4.85
CA ARG A 134 -21.53 2.04 -5.79
C ARG A 134 -22.84 2.83 -5.65
N SER A 135 -23.16 3.41 -4.47
CA SER A 135 -24.38 4.18 -4.25
C SER A 135 -24.12 5.68 -4.22
N TRP A 136 -25.13 6.50 -4.56
CA TRP A 136 -25.04 7.96 -4.53
C TRP A 136 -24.68 8.50 -3.13
N LEU A 137 -25.27 7.91 -2.08
CA LEU A 137 -24.98 8.29 -0.70
C LEU A 137 -23.50 8.03 -0.33
N LYS A 138 -22.98 6.86 -0.70
CA LYS A 138 -21.56 6.53 -0.51
C LYS A 138 -20.65 7.48 -1.28
N ARG A 139 -21.04 7.88 -2.50
CA ARG A 139 -20.28 8.87 -3.30
C ARG A 139 -20.25 10.25 -2.64
N THR A 140 -21.37 10.70 -2.07
CA THR A 140 -21.43 11.99 -1.35
C THR A 140 -20.54 11.97 -0.12
N ILE A 141 -20.62 10.92 0.72
CA ILE A 141 -19.77 10.74 1.90
C ILE A 141 -18.29 10.71 1.49
N GLN A 142 -17.97 9.96 0.44
CA GLN A 142 -16.60 9.88 -0.07
C GLN A 142 -16.08 11.22 -0.60
N SER A 143 -16.93 12.00 -1.27
CA SER A 143 -16.59 13.34 -1.74
C SER A 143 -16.30 14.30 -0.57
N MET A 144 -17.12 14.29 0.49
CA MET A 144 -16.86 15.08 1.70
C MET A 144 -15.56 14.66 2.39
N ARG A 145 -15.32 13.35 2.48
CA ARG A 145 -14.08 12.81 3.03
C ARG A 145 -12.85 13.26 2.22
N LEU A 146 -12.93 13.24 0.90
CA LEU A 146 -11.85 13.73 0.04
C LEU A 146 -11.59 15.23 0.21
N LYS A 147 -12.64 16.05 0.35
CA LYS A 147 -12.47 17.47 0.67
C LYS A 147 -11.76 17.70 2.01
N SER A 148 -12.07 16.88 3.03
CA SER A 148 -11.37 16.91 4.31
C SER A 148 -9.90 16.50 4.15
N TRP A 149 -9.61 15.46 3.38
CA TRP A 149 -8.24 15.02 3.10
C TRP A 149 -7.42 16.08 2.38
N LEU A 150 -7.98 16.80 1.41
CA LEU A 150 -7.29 17.89 0.71
C LEU A 150 -6.83 18.99 1.67
N LYS A 151 -7.62 19.31 2.71
CA LYS A 151 -7.22 20.27 3.74
C LYS A 151 -6.01 19.78 4.55
N ILE A 152 -5.98 18.48 4.88
CA ILE A 152 -4.89 17.86 5.63
C ILE A 152 -3.63 17.75 4.75
N ILE A 153 -3.77 17.29 3.51
CA ILE A 153 -2.67 17.13 2.55
C ILE A 153 -1.92 18.45 2.33
N ARG A 154 -2.62 19.58 2.30
CA ARG A 154 -2.00 20.92 2.14
C ARG A 154 -1.12 21.34 3.32
N LYS A 155 -1.23 20.69 4.48
CA LYS A 155 -0.39 20.96 5.66
C LYS A 155 0.98 20.26 5.58
N TYR A 156 1.13 19.28 4.69
CA TYR A 156 2.39 18.60 4.46
C TYR A 156 3.31 19.41 3.55
N ASP A 157 4.61 19.32 3.77
CA ASP A 157 5.60 19.99 2.91
C ASP A 157 5.62 19.38 1.51
N LYS A 158 5.48 18.05 1.43
CA LYS A 158 5.36 17.33 0.17
C LYS A 158 4.28 16.25 0.24
N PHE A 159 3.55 16.12 -0.85
CA PHE A 159 2.60 15.03 -1.07
C PHE A 159 3.04 14.21 -2.29
N VAL A 160 3.45 12.98 -2.06
CA VAL A 160 4.01 12.09 -3.07
C VAL A 160 2.94 11.13 -3.56
N VAL A 161 2.80 11.04 -4.87
CA VAL A 161 1.96 10.06 -5.59
C VAL A 161 2.81 9.28 -6.58
N LEU A 162 2.35 8.12 -7.05
CA LEU A 162 3.19 7.21 -7.83
C LEU A 162 3.18 7.48 -9.33
N THR A 163 2.17 8.17 -9.86
CA THR A 163 2.01 8.38 -11.30
C THR A 163 1.49 9.77 -11.64
N GLU A 164 1.78 10.23 -12.85
CA GLU A 164 1.22 11.48 -13.38
C GLU A 164 -0.32 11.43 -13.48
N ARG A 165 -0.89 10.25 -13.70
CA ARG A 165 -2.35 10.05 -13.68
C ARG A 165 -2.92 10.33 -12.29
N ASP A 166 -2.29 9.80 -11.24
CA ASP A 166 -2.71 10.07 -9.86
C ASP A 166 -2.57 11.56 -9.53
N LYS A 167 -1.45 12.19 -9.91
CA LYS A 167 -1.25 13.63 -9.74
C LYS A 167 -2.41 14.42 -10.34
N ARG A 168 -2.77 14.17 -11.61
CA ARG A 168 -3.91 14.81 -12.26
C ARG A 168 -5.23 14.55 -11.54
N SER A 169 -5.43 13.35 -10.99
CA SER A 169 -6.65 13.01 -10.26
C SER A 169 -6.83 13.78 -8.96
N TRP A 170 -5.73 14.18 -8.29
CA TRP A 170 -5.76 14.98 -7.08
C TRP A 170 -6.02 16.47 -7.32
N GLY A 171 -5.87 16.93 -8.55
CA GLY A 171 -6.03 18.33 -8.92
C GLY A 171 -4.81 19.18 -8.59
N ASP A 172 -5.00 20.49 -8.62
CA ASP A 172 -3.91 21.44 -8.41
C ASP A 172 -3.59 21.58 -6.91
N LEU A 173 -2.56 20.88 -6.48
CA LEU A 173 -2.00 20.96 -5.14
C LEU A 173 -0.55 21.49 -5.24
N PRO A 174 -0.20 22.58 -4.53
CA PRO A 174 1.12 23.20 -4.68
C PRO A 174 2.28 22.31 -4.18
N ASN A 175 1.98 21.34 -3.33
CA ASN A 175 2.97 20.44 -2.71
C ASN A 175 2.99 19.03 -3.30
N ILE A 176 2.22 18.75 -4.37
CA ILE A 176 2.16 17.42 -4.97
C ILE A 176 3.35 17.15 -5.91
N MET A 177 3.93 15.96 -5.79
CA MET A 177 4.99 15.49 -6.67
C MET A 177 4.80 14.02 -7.02
N VAL A 178 5.39 13.61 -8.14
CA VAL A 178 5.36 12.22 -8.59
C VAL A 178 6.70 11.57 -8.31
N ILE A 179 6.68 10.50 -7.51
CA ILE A 179 7.84 9.62 -7.29
C ILE A 179 7.34 8.18 -7.43
N PRO A 180 7.65 7.50 -8.55
CA PRO A 180 7.22 6.12 -8.74
C PRO A 180 7.97 5.16 -7.80
N ASN A 181 7.35 4.00 -7.55
CA ASN A 181 8.07 2.93 -6.87
C ASN A 181 9.21 2.44 -7.75
N TYR A 182 10.36 2.19 -7.15
CA TYR A 182 11.50 1.65 -7.85
C TYR A 182 11.41 0.12 -8.00
N LEU A 183 12.13 -0.41 -8.98
CA LEU A 183 12.32 -1.84 -9.14
C LEU A 183 13.47 -2.31 -8.22
N PRO A 184 13.22 -3.25 -7.31
CA PRO A 184 14.28 -3.70 -6.37
C PRO A 184 15.38 -4.51 -7.05
N THR A 185 15.09 -5.09 -8.20
CA THR A 185 16.04 -5.89 -8.98
C THR A 185 15.75 -5.75 -10.47
N PHE A 186 16.81 -5.70 -11.26
CA PHE A 186 16.73 -5.89 -12.72
C PHE A 186 17.14 -7.32 -13.05
N PRO A 187 16.39 -8.05 -13.89
CA PRO A 187 16.78 -9.40 -14.28
C PRO A 187 17.99 -9.34 -15.21
N ASP A 188 18.95 -10.24 -15.00
CA ASP A 188 20.13 -10.37 -15.87
C ASP A 188 19.75 -10.86 -17.27
N LYS A 189 18.65 -11.60 -17.37
CA LYS A 189 18.12 -12.13 -18.63
C LYS A 189 16.66 -11.78 -18.79
N LEU A 190 16.32 -11.27 -19.96
CA LEU A 190 14.92 -11.01 -20.33
C LEU A 190 14.27 -12.31 -20.84
N ALA A 191 12.94 -12.44 -20.64
CA ALA A 191 12.19 -13.55 -21.19
C ALA A 191 12.23 -13.50 -22.72
N PRO A 192 12.47 -14.63 -23.41
CA PRO A 192 12.58 -14.66 -24.88
C PRO A 192 11.23 -14.43 -25.60
N LEU A 193 10.12 -14.42 -24.87
CA LEU A 193 8.74 -14.17 -25.33
C LEU A 193 8.23 -15.15 -26.42
N ASN A 194 8.82 -16.34 -26.49
CA ASN A 194 8.48 -17.38 -27.48
C ASN A 194 7.74 -18.59 -26.88
N ASN A 195 7.41 -18.57 -25.60
CA ASN A 195 6.88 -19.74 -24.87
C ASN A 195 5.36 -19.92 -24.99
N LYS A 196 4.63 -19.07 -25.71
CA LYS A 196 3.15 -19.09 -25.80
C LYS A 196 2.45 -19.15 -24.43
N ILE A 197 3.04 -18.49 -23.42
CA ILE A 197 2.55 -18.43 -22.06
C ILE A 197 2.23 -16.98 -21.70
N VAL A 198 1.02 -16.77 -21.17
CA VAL A 198 0.64 -15.53 -20.50
C VAL A 198 0.76 -15.76 -19.00
N LEU A 199 1.64 -15.02 -18.32
CA LEU A 199 1.83 -15.09 -16.89
C LEU A 199 1.12 -13.92 -16.20
N SER A 200 0.33 -14.23 -15.16
CA SER A 200 -0.26 -13.23 -14.28
C SER A 200 0.09 -13.56 -12.82
N VAL A 201 0.57 -12.57 -12.07
CA VAL A 201 0.99 -12.74 -10.67
C VAL A 201 0.26 -11.74 -9.79
N GLY A 202 -0.36 -12.23 -8.70
CA GLY A 202 -1.03 -11.33 -7.77
C GLY A 202 -1.86 -12.04 -6.71
N ARG A 203 -2.26 -11.29 -5.67
CA ARG A 203 -3.20 -11.82 -4.66
C ARG A 203 -4.53 -12.17 -5.34
N LEU A 204 -5.05 -13.35 -5.07
CA LEU A 204 -6.35 -13.78 -5.58
C LEU A 204 -7.46 -13.09 -4.78
N SER A 205 -7.81 -11.88 -5.17
CA SER A 205 -8.77 -11.02 -4.49
C SER A 205 -9.57 -10.19 -5.49
N TYR A 206 -10.73 -9.74 -5.07
CA TYR A 206 -11.62 -8.88 -5.85
C TYR A 206 -10.90 -7.73 -6.56
N GLN A 207 -9.93 -7.08 -5.89
CA GLN A 207 -9.18 -5.94 -6.45
C GLN A 207 -8.34 -6.31 -7.68
N LYS A 208 -7.85 -7.55 -7.78
CA LYS A 208 -7.05 -8.04 -8.90
C LYS A 208 -7.88 -8.58 -10.04
N ASN A 209 -9.16 -8.85 -9.79
CA ASN A 209 -10.18 -9.22 -10.78
C ASN A 209 -9.77 -10.35 -11.73
N PHE A 210 -9.22 -11.44 -11.18
CA PHE A 210 -8.85 -12.62 -11.95
C PHE A 210 -10.04 -13.27 -12.67
N HIS A 211 -11.25 -13.10 -12.15
CA HIS A 211 -12.47 -13.56 -12.82
C HIS A 211 -12.63 -12.92 -14.22
N LEU A 212 -12.31 -11.61 -14.34
CA LEU A 212 -12.35 -10.96 -15.66
C LEU A 212 -11.25 -11.50 -16.58
N LEU A 213 -10.04 -11.75 -16.05
CA LEU A 213 -8.93 -12.33 -16.80
C LEU A 213 -9.34 -13.71 -17.39
N ILE A 214 -9.93 -14.59 -16.57
CA ILE A 214 -10.36 -15.93 -17.02
C ILE A 214 -11.46 -15.85 -18.08
N ARG A 215 -12.44 -14.95 -17.90
CA ARG A 215 -13.47 -14.71 -18.93
C ARG A 215 -12.89 -14.16 -20.24
N ALA A 216 -11.88 -13.30 -20.15
CA ALA A 216 -11.17 -12.83 -21.34
C ALA A 216 -10.37 -13.98 -21.97
N TRP A 217 -9.72 -14.82 -21.16
CA TRP A 217 -8.95 -15.96 -21.60
C TRP A 217 -9.80 -16.97 -22.39
N SER A 218 -11.05 -17.23 -22.01
CA SER A 218 -11.93 -18.12 -22.75
C SER A 218 -12.10 -17.70 -24.21
N LYS A 219 -12.09 -16.39 -24.49
CA LYS A 219 -12.16 -15.84 -25.84
C LYS A 219 -10.82 -15.95 -26.60
N VAL A 220 -9.71 -15.80 -25.86
CA VAL A 220 -8.36 -15.93 -26.43
C VAL A 220 -8.09 -17.38 -26.81
N HIS A 221 -8.43 -18.33 -25.94
CA HIS A 221 -8.18 -19.76 -26.14
C HIS A 221 -8.86 -20.31 -27.40
N ILE A 222 -10.06 -19.83 -27.76
CA ILE A 222 -10.73 -20.18 -28.98
C ILE A 222 -9.90 -19.82 -30.23
N LYS A 223 -9.21 -18.66 -30.17
CA LYS A 223 -8.41 -18.15 -31.31
C LYS A 223 -6.96 -18.63 -31.29
N CYS A 224 -6.45 -18.94 -30.12
CA CYS A 224 -5.05 -19.33 -29.89
C CYS A 224 -5.00 -20.54 -28.95
N PRO A 225 -5.40 -21.73 -29.37
CA PRO A 225 -5.56 -22.90 -28.50
C PRO A 225 -4.23 -23.45 -27.97
N ASP A 226 -3.13 -23.12 -28.58
CA ASP A 226 -1.77 -23.50 -28.19
C ASP A 226 -1.14 -22.58 -27.12
N TRP A 227 -1.83 -21.49 -26.74
CA TRP A 227 -1.41 -20.60 -25.65
C TRP A 227 -1.93 -21.09 -24.29
N ARG A 228 -1.17 -20.84 -23.24
CA ARG A 228 -1.51 -21.16 -21.86
C ARG A 228 -1.53 -19.90 -20.98
N LEU A 229 -2.47 -19.86 -20.02
CA LEU A 229 -2.51 -18.84 -18.97
C LEU A 229 -2.01 -19.47 -17.67
N VAL A 230 -0.96 -18.88 -17.08
CA VAL A 230 -0.44 -19.27 -15.78
C VAL A 230 -0.73 -18.13 -14.80
N ILE A 231 -1.51 -18.44 -13.78
CA ILE A 231 -1.82 -17.50 -12.67
C ILE A 231 -1.06 -17.97 -11.44
N ARG A 232 -0.24 -17.07 -10.85
CA ARG A 232 0.45 -17.33 -9.59
C ARG A 232 -0.07 -16.42 -8.48
N GLY A 233 -0.51 -17.03 -7.38
CA GLY A 233 -0.99 -16.27 -6.24
C GLY A 233 -1.80 -17.08 -5.24
N ASN A 234 -2.05 -16.45 -4.08
CA ASN A 234 -2.94 -16.95 -3.04
C ASN A 234 -3.96 -15.86 -2.66
N GLY A 235 -5.10 -16.23 -2.10
CA GLY A 235 -6.13 -15.30 -1.62
C GLY A 235 -7.51 -15.90 -1.57
N ASP A 236 -8.46 -15.11 -1.06
CA ASP A 236 -9.82 -15.55 -0.73
C ASP A 236 -10.66 -15.96 -1.96
N ASP A 237 -10.32 -15.44 -3.15
CA ASP A 237 -11.04 -15.76 -4.37
C ASP A 237 -10.60 -17.09 -5.02
N LYS A 238 -9.66 -17.85 -4.40
CA LYS A 238 -9.07 -19.05 -5.01
C LYS A 238 -10.12 -20.06 -5.47
N ASP A 239 -11.04 -20.45 -4.58
CA ASP A 239 -12.02 -21.48 -4.86
C ASP A 239 -13.02 -21.04 -5.94
N SER A 240 -13.44 -19.78 -5.92
CA SER A 240 -14.33 -19.21 -6.93
C SER A 240 -13.66 -19.10 -8.30
N ILE A 241 -12.36 -18.89 -8.34
CA ILE A 241 -11.54 -18.87 -9.55
C ILE A 241 -11.45 -20.27 -10.14
N ILE A 242 -11.18 -21.31 -9.33
CA ILE A 242 -11.16 -22.72 -9.77
C ILE A 242 -12.52 -23.10 -10.36
N GLN A 243 -13.61 -22.83 -9.66
CA GLN A 243 -14.97 -23.09 -10.15
C GLN A 243 -15.25 -22.39 -11.50
N LEU A 244 -14.73 -21.19 -11.70
CA LEU A 244 -14.91 -20.47 -12.96
C LEU A 244 -14.10 -21.09 -14.11
N ILE A 245 -12.88 -21.56 -13.85
CA ILE A 245 -12.04 -22.28 -14.82
C ILE A 245 -12.75 -23.54 -15.28
N ASP A 246 -13.26 -24.35 -14.36
CA ASP A 246 -13.96 -25.59 -14.66
C ASP A 246 -15.27 -25.33 -15.43
N LYS A 247 -16.06 -24.35 -14.98
CA LYS A 247 -17.31 -23.95 -15.65
C LYS A 247 -17.11 -23.51 -17.10
N LEU A 248 -15.94 -22.94 -17.42
CA LEU A 248 -15.61 -22.48 -18.77
C LEU A 248 -14.80 -23.52 -19.56
N SER A 249 -14.60 -24.74 -19.01
CA SER A 249 -13.82 -25.82 -19.60
C SER A 249 -12.41 -25.40 -20.02
N LEU A 250 -11.74 -24.64 -19.13
CA LEU A 250 -10.39 -24.07 -19.38
C LEU A 250 -9.28 -24.78 -18.62
N SER A 251 -9.55 -25.89 -17.94
CA SER A 251 -8.60 -26.60 -17.06
C SER A 251 -7.33 -27.06 -17.79
N GLU A 252 -7.40 -27.33 -19.10
CA GLU A 252 -6.26 -27.69 -19.94
C GLU A 252 -5.37 -26.47 -20.32
N SER A 253 -5.93 -25.26 -20.34
CA SER A 253 -5.24 -24.06 -20.81
C SER A 253 -4.92 -23.05 -19.72
N VAL A 254 -5.46 -23.21 -18.53
CA VAL A 254 -5.25 -22.32 -17.37
C VAL A 254 -4.67 -23.11 -16.21
N SER A 255 -3.52 -22.65 -15.70
CA SER A 255 -2.89 -23.22 -14.50
C SER A 255 -2.94 -22.20 -13.37
N LEU A 256 -3.45 -22.59 -12.20
CA LEU A 256 -3.45 -21.79 -10.97
C LEU A 256 -2.41 -22.36 -10.01
N LEU A 257 -1.33 -21.62 -9.78
CA LEU A 257 -0.19 -22.03 -8.97
C LEU A 257 -0.09 -21.15 -7.71
N PRO A 258 0.41 -21.68 -6.59
CA PRO A 258 0.70 -20.88 -5.40
C PRO A 258 1.79 -19.84 -5.67
N SER A 259 1.82 -18.78 -4.84
CA SER A 259 2.85 -17.73 -4.86
C SER A 259 4.19 -18.22 -4.31
#